data_5ae81e4a5881dda00c233099b448bd03
#
_entry.id   5ae81e4a5881dda00c233099b448bd03
#
_cell.length_a   1.000
_cell.length_b   1.000
_cell.length_c   1.000
_cell.angle_alpha   90.00
_cell.angle_beta   90.00
_cell.angle_gamma   90.00
#
_symmetry.space_group_name_H-M   'P 1'
#
loop_
_entity.id
_entity.type
_entity.pdbx_description
1 polymer ?
#
loop_
_entity_poly.entity_id
_entity_poly.type
_entity_poly.pdbx_seq_one_letter_code
_entity_poly.pdbx_strand_id
1 'polypeptide(L)'
;GLPFNNVQASVEEIKRVKDMGAKGIQIYTHMNGEAIDTEKYWPIYEACEKYDLPILIHPVGGQMVPEFPTEDRSKYELWFTIGWPYQTTVAMMRLAFSGIFEDFPNIKIITHHVGAMIPMLEGRIENGLKMYGGRTAPELREELTKTKMKGAPIDTFRKFYADTASFGSTSAIRAGLEFFGPDHIVFATDMPFDPEQGPGYIERTLKCIDNLKLTEEDKAKVLHGNAQRLFHV
;
A
#
# COMPACT_ATOMS: atom_id res chain seq x y z
N GLY A 1 -6.22 -10.94 -9.34
CA GLY A 1 -4.89 -11.36 -8.84
C GLY A 1 -4.05 -11.96 -9.94
N LEU A 2 -2.73 -12.01 -9.72
CA LEU A 2 -1.77 -12.57 -10.66
C LEU A 2 -1.18 -13.88 -10.14
N PRO A 3 -0.72 -14.80 -11.01
CA PRO A 3 0.10 -15.94 -10.64
C PRO A 3 1.54 -15.47 -10.29
N PHE A 4 1.68 -14.63 -9.28
CA PHE A 4 2.89 -13.86 -8.94
C PHE A 4 4.13 -14.74 -8.69
N ASN A 5 3.91 -16.01 -8.33
CA ASN A 5 4.97 -17.02 -8.23
C ASN A 5 5.56 -17.44 -9.59
N ASN A 6 4.92 -17.07 -10.70
CA ASN A 6 5.42 -17.25 -12.05
C ASN A 6 5.40 -15.90 -12.78
N VAL A 7 6.56 -15.26 -12.85
CA VAL A 7 6.71 -13.90 -13.38
C VAL A 7 6.28 -13.80 -14.84
N GLN A 8 6.69 -14.76 -15.67
CA GLN A 8 6.33 -14.77 -17.09
C GLN A 8 4.82 -14.89 -17.28
N ALA A 9 4.18 -15.81 -16.58
CA ALA A 9 2.72 -15.97 -16.63
C ALA A 9 1.99 -14.72 -16.10
N SER A 10 2.56 -14.03 -15.08
CA SER A 10 2.02 -12.77 -14.57
C SER A 10 2.05 -11.66 -15.63
N VAL A 11 3.15 -11.52 -16.35
CA VAL A 11 3.30 -10.51 -17.43
C VAL A 11 2.30 -10.80 -18.56
N GLU A 12 2.15 -12.05 -18.96
CA GLU A 12 1.17 -12.47 -19.98
C GLU A 12 -0.27 -12.21 -19.50
N GLU A 13 -0.56 -12.49 -18.23
CA GLU A 13 -1.88 -12.26 -17.64
C GLU A 13 -2.20 -10.76 -17.55
N ILE A 14 -1.24 -9.89 -17.20
CA ILE A 14 -1.41 -8.43 -17.19
C ILE A 14 -1.87 -7.97 -18.57
N LYS A 15 -1.19 -8.40 -19.64
CA LYS A 15 -1.58 -8.07 -21.02
C LYS A 15 -2.98 -8.58 -21.32
N ARG A 16 -3.26 -9.86 -21.01
CA ARG A 16 -4.55 -10.49 -21.30
C ARG A 16 -5.70 -9.76 -20.61
N VAL A 17 -5.56 -9.43 -19.31
CA VAL A 17 -6.65 -8.75 -18.59
C VAL A 17 -6.80 -7.29 -19.01
N LYS A 18 -5.72 -6.62 -19.41
CA LYS A 18 -5.81 -5.27 -20.02
C LYS A 18 -6.65 -5.31 -21.29
N ASP A 19 -6.39 -6.27 -22.17
CA ASP A 19 -7.16 -6.44 -23.41
C ASP A 19 -8.65 -6.76 -23.14
N MET A 20 -8.97 -7.34 -21.98
CA MET A 20 -10.32 -7.57 -21.49
C MET A 20 -10.97 -6.35 -20.80
N GLY A 21 -10.25 -5.25 -20.65
CA GLY A 21 -10.76 -4.03 -20.02
C GLY A 21 -10.52 -3.91 -18.50
N ALA A 22 -9.63 -4.73 -17.92
CA ALA A 22 -9.24 -4.57 -16.51
C ALA A 22 -8.66 -3.18 -16.27
N LYS A 23 -8.96 -2.61 -15.10
CA LYS A 23 -8.58 -1.24 -14.73
C LYS A 23 -7.46 -1.17 -13.70
N GLY A 24 -7.04 -2.29 -13.14
CA GLY A 24 -5.97 -2.38 -12.17
C GLY A 24 -5.61 -3.82 -11.86
N ILE A 25 -4.51 -3.99 -11.13
CA ILE A 25 -3.96 -5.30 -10.75
C ILE A 25 -3.85 -5.35 -9.23
N GLN A 26 -4.40 -6.38 -8.61
CA GLN A 26 -4.21 -6.62 -7.19
C GLN A 26 -3.07 -7.62 -6.96
N ILE A 27 -2.16 -7.27 -6.06
CA ILE A 27 -1.09 -8.12 -5.55
C ILE A 27 -1.13 -8.16 -4.03
N TYR A 28 -0.31 -9.02 -3.43
CA TYR A 28 -0.20 -9.13 -1.98
C TYR A 28 1.12 -8.55 -1.46
N THR A 29 1.19 -8.30 -0.15
CA THR A 29 2.38 -7.75 0.52
C THR A 29 3.59 -8.68 0.49
N HIS A 30 3.38 -9.96 0.24
CA HIS A 30 4.43 -10.95 0.01
C HIS A 30 3.92 -12.10 -0.87
N MET A 31 4.82 -12.85 -1.48
CA MET A 31 4.50 -14.07 -2.21
C MET A 31 5.09 -15.28 -1.46
N ASN A 32 4.22 -16.04 -0.79
CA ASN A 32 4.64 -17.18 0.03
C ASN A 32 5.79 -16.86 1.01
N GLY A 33 5.72 -15.69 1.66
CA GLY A 33 6.75 -15.18 2.57
C GLY A 33 7.91 -14.46 1.88
N GLU A 34 7.99 -14.48 0.55
CA GLU A 34 9.00 -13.75 -0.19
C GLU A 34 8.61 -12.30 -0.43
N ALA A 35 9.56 -11.39 -0.23
CA ALA A 35 9.35 -9.96 -0.38
C ALA A 35 9.10 -9.57 -1.84
N ILE A 36 8.14 -8.68 -2.05
CA ILE A 36 7.73 -8.24 -3.39
C ILE A 36 8.67 -7.19 -4.02
N ASP A 37 9.64 -6.69 -3.29
CA ASP A 37 10.72 -5.80 -3.77
C ASP A 37 11.93 -6.55 -4.35
N THR A 38 11.83 -7.86 -4.55
CA THR A 38 12.87 -8.68 -5.18
C THR A 38 12.92 -8.38 -6.67
N GLU A 39 14.11 -8.12 -7.24
CA GLU A 39 14.30 -7.73 -8.66
C GLU A 39 13.69 -8.70 -9.67
N LYS A 40 13.53 -9.97 -9.32
CA LYS A 40 12.86 -10.93 -10.19
C LYS A 40 11.42 -10.54 -10.54
N TYR A 41 10.75 -9.72 -9.70
CA TYR A 41 9.38 -9.24 -9.95
C TYR A 41 9.33 -7.96 -10.79
N TRP A 42 10.47 -7.34 -11.10
CA TRP A 42 10.54 -6.10 -11.91
C TRP A 42 9.76 -6.18 -13.23
N PRO A 43 9.78 -7.30 -13.98
CA PRO A 43 8.98 -7.40 -15.20
C PRO A 43 7.46 -7.26 -15.01
N ILE A 44 6.95 -7.58 -13.81
CA ILE A 44 5.54 -7.38 -13.45
C ILE A 44 5.24 -5.90 -13.29
N TYR A 45 6.11 -5.18 -12.57
CA TYR A 45 5.97 -3.73 -12.37
C TYR A 45 6.13 -2.96 -13.68
N GLU A 46 7.11 -3.33 -14.50
CA GLU A 46 7.28 -2.80 -15.86
C GLU A 46 6.03 -2.96 -16.71
N ALA A 47 5.43 -4.14 -16.70
CA ALA A 47 4.20 -4.40 -17.44
C ALA A 47 3.02 -3.56 -16.92
N CYS A 48 2.88 -3.40 -15.60
CA CYS A 48 1.84 -2.57 -15.00
C CYS A 48 2.02 -1.09 -15.40
N GLU A 49 3.24 -0.55 -15.34
CA GLU A 49 3.52 0.81 -15.79
C GLU A 49 3.25 0.96 -17.30
N LYS A 50 3.77 0.06 -18.12
CA LYS A 50 3.61 0.07 -19.58
C LYS A 50 2.14 0.10 -20.01
N TYR A 51 1.28 -0.64 -19.34
CA TYR A 51 -0.14 -0.72 -19.67
C TYR A 51 -1.00 0.27 -18.88
N ASP A 52 -0.37 1.13 -18.09
CA ASP A 52 -1.04 2.10 -17.20
C ASP A 52 -2.12 1.45 -16.34
N LEU A 53 -1.75 0.38 -15.64
CA LEU A 53 -2.60 -0.37 -14.72
C LEU A 53 -2.12 -0.12 -13.28
N PRO A 54 -2.86 0.62 -12.47
CA PRO A 54 -2.57 0.78 -11.05
C PRO A 54 -2.47 -0.56 -10.34
N ILE A 55 -1.51 -0.66 -9.42
CA ILE A 55 -1.30 -1.82 -8.56
C ILE A 55 -1.96 -1.56 -7.22
N LEU A 56 -2.81 -2.49 -6.78
CA LEU A 56 -3.43 -2.47 -5.45
C LEU A 56 -2.72 -3.50 -4.59
N ILE A 57 -2.14 -3.08 -3.47
CA ILE A 57 -1.42 -3.98 -2.55
C ILE A 57 -2.31 -4.28 -1.35
N HIS A 58 -2.65 -5.56 -1.16
CA HIS A 58 -3.45 -6.05 -0.04
C HIS A 58 -2.61 -6.93 0.90
N PRO A 59 -2.74 -6.83 2.23
CA PRO A 59 -2.09 -7.74 3.15
C PRO A 59 -2.60 -9.18 3.01
N VAL A 60 -1.79 -10.17 3.40
CA VAL A 60 -2.12 -11.60 3.17
C VAL A 60 -1.78 -12.52 4.34
N GLY A 61 -1.24 -12.00 5.43
CA GLY A 61 -0.92 -12.79 6.61
C GLY A 61 -2.15 -13.43 7.27
N GLY A 62 -1.94 -14.53 7.96
CA GLY A 62 -2.98 -15.27 8.64
C GLY A 62 -2.55 -15.78 10.02
N GLN A 63 -3.41 -16.55 10.65
CA GLN A 63 -3.24 -17.06 12.04
C GLN A 63 -1.95 -17.87 12.26
N MET A 64 -1.33 -18.40 11.20
CA MET A 64 -0.12 -19.22 11.30
C MET A 64 1.17 -18.39 11.48
N VAL A 65 1.07 -17.08 11.55
CA VAL A 65 2.21 -16.16 11.80
C VAL A 65 2.03 -15.58 13.20
N PRO A 66 2.67 -16.16 14.23
CA PRO A 66 2.55 -15.67 15.61
C PRO A 66 3.32 -14.36 15.80
N GLU A 67 2.91 -13.57 16.79
CA GLU A 67 3.58 -12.34 17.21
C GLU A 67 4.88 -12.61 17.98
N PHE A 68 4.97 -13.75 18.63
CA PHE A 68 6.13 -14.17 19.43
C PHE A 68 6.72 -15.47 18.90
N PRO A 69 8.07 -15.59 18.78
CA PRO A 69 8.73 -16.79 18.26
C PRO A 69 8.48 -18.08 19.07
N THR A 70 8.00 -17.96 20.29
CA THR A 70 7.70 -19.11 21.19
C THR A 70 6.27 -19.61 21.03
N GLU A 71 5.49 -19.03 20.15
CA GLU A 71 4.10 -19.39 19.89
C GLU A 71 3.95 -20.00 18.50
N ASP A 72 2.97 -20.89 18.33
CA ASP A 72 2.71 -21.54 17.04
C ASP A 72 1.68 -20.77 16.20
N ARG A 73 0.92 -19.88 16.81
CA ARG A 73 -0.18 -19.16 16.16
C ARG A 73 -0.38 -17.78 16.77
N SER A 74 -0.86 -16.86 15.93
CA SER A 74 -1.38 -15.56 16.36
C SER A 74 -2.61 -15.74 17.26
N LYS A 75 -2.69 -14.92 18.32
CA LYS A 75 -3.81 -14.88 19.27
C LYS A 75 -4.61 -13.59 19.11
N TYR A 76 -5.85 -13.61 19.62
CA TYR A 76 -6.73 -12.43 19.71
C TYR A 76 -6.95 -11.71 18.36
N GLU A 77 -6.81 -12.43 17.25
CA GLU A 77 -6.89 -11.89 15.89
C GLU A 77 -5.87 -10.76 15.61
N LEU A 78 -4.74 -10.77 16.30
CA LEU A 78 -3.68 -9.79 16.09
C LEU A 78 -3.08 -9.86 14.69
N TRP A 79 -3.10 -11.04 14.05
CA TRP A 79 -2.71 -11.20 12.64
C TRP A 79 -3.50 -10.25 11.71
N PHE A 80 -4.78 -9.98 12.04
CA PHE A 80 -5.65 -9.08 11.29
C PHE A 80 -5.51 -7.63 11.77
N THR A 81 -5.67 -7.39 13.08
CA THR A 81 -5.79 -6.03 13.63
C THR A 81 -4.48 -5.24 13.58
N ILE A 82 -3.33 -5.90 13.75
CA ILE A 82 -2.00 -5.27 13.70
C ILE A 82 -1.08 -5.88 12.65
N GLY A 83 -1.19 -7.18 12.39
CA GLY A 83 -0.34 -7.88 11.44
C GLY A 83 -0.52 -7.37 10.01
N TRP A 84 -1.74 -7.17 9.56
CA TRP A 84 -2.01 -6.65 8.22
C TRP A 84 -1.50 -5.21 8.01
N PRO A 85 -1.79 -4.24 8.89
CA PRO A 85 -1.16 -2.92 8.80
C PRO A 85 0.36 -2.97 8.83
N TYR A 86 0.94 -3.84 9.67
CA TYR A 86 2.39 -4.02 9.72
C TYR A 86 2.95 -4.55 8.38
N GLN A 87 2.35 -5.58 7.80
CA GLN A 87 2.79 -6.14 6.53
C GLN A 87 2.72 -5.12 5.39
N THR A 88 1.62 -4.38 5.28
CA THR A 88 1.49 -3.32 4.28
C THR A 88 2.55 -2.24 4.48
N THR A 89 2.80 -1.83 5.73
CA THR A 89 3.86 -0.88 6.05
C THR A 89 5.24 -1.36 5.62
N VAL A 90 5.57 -2.62 5.92
CA VAL A 90 6.85 -3.23 5.53
C VAL A 90 6.98 -3.30 4.00
N ALA A 91 5.94 -3.73 3.30
CA ALA A 91 5.93 -3.80 1.84
C ALA A 91 6.14 -2.41 1.21
N MET A 92 5.46 -1.38 1.70
CA MET A 92 5.66 0.01 1.25
C MET A 92 7.10 0.47 1.48
N MET A 93 7.63 0.26 2.68
CA MET A 93 9.00 0.66 3.00
C MET A 93 10.01 -0.05 2.10
N ARG A 94 9.88 -1.35 1.93
CA ARG A 94 10.78 -2.13 1.08
C ARG A 94 10.72 -1.69 -0.39
N LEU A 95 9.52 -1.50 -0.95
CA LEU A 95 9.37 -1.00 -2.33
C LEU A 95 9.97 0.40 -2.50
N ALA A 96 9.78 1.31 -1.53
CA ALA A 96 10.40 2.64 -1.58
C ALA A 96 11.93 2.54 -1.61
N PHE A 97 12.52 1.77 -0.69
CA PHE A 97 13.98 1.61 -0.60
C PHE A 97 14.59 0.81 -1.76
N SER A 98 13.84 -0.09 -2.39
CA SER A 98 14.32 -0.83 -3.57
C SER A 98 14.49 0.07 -4.81
N GLY A 99 13.90 1.27 -4.80
CA GLY A 99 13.95 2.21 -5.91
C GLY A 99 12.87 1.97 -6.97
N ILE A 100 11.71 1.44 -6.55
CA ILE A 100 10.60 1.17 -7.47
C ILE A 100 10.19 2.41 -8.28
N PHE A 101 10.18 3.60 -7.66
CA PHE A 101 9.83 4.86 -8.30
C PHE A 101 10.97 5.50 -9.09
N GLU A 102 12.20 5.02 -8.93
CA GLU A 102 13.35 5.39 -9.75
C GLU A 102 13.39 4.58 -11.04
N ASP A 103 13.08 3.28 -10.94
CA ASP A 103 13.07 2.35 -12.07
C ASP A 103 11.75 2.49 -12.89
N PHE A 104 10.63 2.80 -12.22
CA PHE A 104 9.29 2.97 -12.81
C PHE A 104 8.64 4.29 -12.34
N PRO A 105 9.02 5.43 -12.94
CA PRO A 105 8.60 6.76 -12.45
C PRO A 105 7.11 7.06 -12.59
N ASN A 106 6.39 6.37 -13.47
CA ASN A 106 4.96 6.54 -13.70
C ASN A 106 4.09 5.45 -13.05
N ILE A 107 4.71 4.52 -12.31
CA ILE A 107 3.97 3.45 -11.65
C ILE A 107 3.00 4.00 -10.61
N LYS A 108 1.80 3.48 -10.58
CA LYS A 108 0.76 3.86 -9.62
C LYS A 108 0.53 2.72 -8.65
N ILE A 109 0.83 2.93 -7.39
CA ILE A 109 0.70 1.91 -6.34
C ILE A 109 -0.28 2.43 -5.28
N ILE A 110 -1.40 1.73 -5.12
CA ILE A 110 -2.43 2.01 -4.13
C ILE A 110 -2.28 1.01 -3.00
N THR A 111 -2.18 1.51 -1.77
CA THR A 111 -2.03 0.68 -0.58
C THR A 111 -3.31 0.69 0.25
N HIS A 112 -3.73 -0.48 0.70
CA HIS A 112 -4.95 -0.63 1.48
C HIS A 112 -4.81 -0.07 2.90
N HIS A 113 -5.95 0.22 3.53
CA HIS A 113 -6.08 0.64 4.92
C HIS A 113 -5.33 1.95 5.22
N VAL A 114 -5.60 2.97 4.40
CA VAL A 114 -5.06 4.35 4.58
C VAL A 114 -3.52 4.40 4.55
N GLY A 115 -2.88 3.51 3.78
CA GLY A 115 -1.41 3.41 3.79
C GLY A 115 -0.87 2.80 5.09
N ALA A 116 -1.72 2.07 5.80
CA ALA A 116 -1.40 1.33 7.01
C ALA A 116 -0.78 2.21 8.11
N MET A 117 0.44 1.89 8.58
CA MET A 117 1.09 2.66 9.66
C MET A 117 1.94 3.82 9.13
N ILE A 118 2.09 3.99 7.80
CA ILE A 118 2.99 5.00 7.22
C ILE A 118 2.64 6.42 7.68
N PRO A 119 1.38 6.89 7.68
CA PRO A 119 1.04 8.23 8.19
C PRO A 119 1.48 8.46 9.64
N MET A 120 1.32 7.46 10.50
CA MET A 120 1.77 7.55 11.91
C MET A 120 3.29 7.56 12.06
N LEU A 121 4.01 7.08 11.07
CA LEU A 121 5.48 7.01 11.06
C LEU A 121 6.13 8.22 10.39
N GLU A 122 5.37 9.26 10.01
CA GLU A 122 5.88 10.46 9.31
C GLU A 122 7.16 10.99 9.93
N GLY A 123 7.15 11.29 11.23
CA GLY A 123 8.35 11.80 11.92
C GLY A 123 9.52 10.81 11.95
N ARG A 124 9.26 9.50 11.94
CA ARG A 124 10.31 8.47 11.82
C ARG A 124 10.89 8.42 10.41
N ILE A 125 10.06 8.62 9.40
CA ILE A 125 10.48 8.66 7.99
C ILE A 125 11.25 9.95 7.73
N GLU A 126 10.69 11.11 8.07
CA GLU A 126 11.27 12.40 7.77
C GLU A 126 12.56 12.67 8.57
N ASN A 127 12.53 12.46 9.89
CA ASN A 127 13.62 12.81 10.78
C ASN A 127 14.46 11.61 11.20
N GLY A 128 13.85 10.47 11.45
CA GLY A 128 14.54 9.26 11.89
C GLY A 128 15.46 8.69 10.81
N LEU A 129 15.08 8.78 9.55
CA LEU A 129 15.87 8.28 8.43
C LEU A 129 17.00 9.25 8.01
N LYS A 130 17.11 10.45 8.58
CA LYS A 130 18.33 11.29 8.46
C LYS A 130 19.56 10.57 9.01
N MET A 131 19.37 9.61 9.91
CA MET A 131 20.41 8.73 10.45
C MET A 131 20.42 7.35 9.77
N TYR A 132 19.97 7.27 8.51
CA TYR A 132 19.90 6.01 7.76
C TYR A 132 21.25 5.30 7.74
N GLY A 133 21.23 3.99 8.06
CA GLY A 133 22.44 3.17 8.21
C GLY A 133 23.20 3.38 9.53
N GLY A 134 22.99 4.48 10.26
CA GLY A 134 23.72 4.76 11.50
C GLY A 134 23.37 3.85 12.69
N ARG A 135 22.27 3.10 12.59
CA ARG A 135 21.82 2.11 13.58
C ARG A 135 22.16 0.67 13.19
N THR A 136 22.77 0.47 12.03
CA THR A 136 23.21 -0.83 11.53
C THR A 136 24.68 -1.00 11.87
N ALA A 137 25.06 -2.19 12.33
CA ALA A 137 26.45 -2.54 12.61
C ALA A 137 27.33 -2.25 11.38
N PRO A 138 28.53 -1.65 11.53
CA PRO A 138 29.34 -1.19 10.41
C PRO A 138 29.61 -2.28 9.36
N GLU A 139 29.86 -3.50 9.80
CA GLU A 139 30.18 -4.68 8.97
C GLU A 139 29.00 -5.16 8.12
N LEU A 140 27.76 -4.86 8.54
CA LEU A 140 26.53 -5.24 7.84
C LEU A 140 25.90 -4.08 7.05
N ARG A 141 26.46 -2.88 7.20
CA ARG A 141 25.82 -1.65 6.68
C ARG A 141 25.70 -1.67 5.17
N GLU A 142 26.74 -2.05 4.45
CA GLU A 142 26.72 -2.08 2.98
C GLU A 142 25.65 -3.05 2.46
N GLU A 143 25.52 -4.22 3.08
CA GLU A 143 24.55 -5.24 2.69
C GLU A 143 23.12 -4.81 3.05
N LEU A 144 22.88 -4.41 4.32
CA LEU A 144 21.53 -4.24 4.87
C LEU A 144 20.92 -2.86 4.62
N THR A 145 21.71 -1.86 4.22
CA THR A 145 21.22 -0.50 3.99
C THR A 145 21.43 0.01 2.57
N LYS A 146 21.78 -0.87 1.64
CA LYS A 146 21.85 -0.52 0.22
C LYS A 146 20.46 -0.15 -0.30
N THR A 147 20.36 1.01 -0.97
CA THR A 147 19.09 1.51 -1.52
C THR A 147 19.34 2.18 -2.86
N LYS A 148 18.36 2.06 -3.77
CA LYS A 148 18.29 2.83 -5.03
C LYS A 148 17.47 4.11 -4.86
N MET A 149 16.76 4.29 -3.74
CA MET A 149 15.92 5.45 -3.48
C MET A 149 16.75 6.74 -3.51
N LYS A 150 16.25 7.75 -4.22
CA LYS A 150 16.89 9.06 -4.35
C LYS A 150 16.09 10.15 -3.62
N GLY A 151 16.78 11.17 -3.14
CA GLY A 151 16.14 12.29 -2.47
C GLY A 151 15.72 12.01 -1.02
N ALA A 152 14.78 12.81 -0.52
CA ALA A 152 14.27 12.64 0.84
C ALA A 152 13.30 11.45 0.90
N PRO A 153 13.45 10.55 1.88
CA PRO A 153 12.54 9.39 2.00
C PRO A 153 11.07 9.79 2.03
N ILE A 154 10.72 10.86 2.74
CA ILE A 154 9.32 11.31 2.86
C ILE A 154 8.67 11.59 1.50
N ASP A 155 9.41 12.18 0.55
CA ASP A 155 8.89 12.49 -0.77
C ASP A 155 8.62 11.21 -1.58
N THR A 156 9.43 10.17 -1.40
CA THR A 156 9.23 8.87 -2.02
C THR A 156 7.96 8.18 -1.47
N PHE A 157 7.76 8.22 -0.15
CA PHE A 157 6.56 7.63 0.45
C PHE A 157 5.27 8.35 0.04
N ARG A 158 5.32 9.65 -0.22
CA ARG A 158 4.18 10.44 -0.72
C ARG A 158 3.80 10.17 -2.17
N LYS A 159 4.61 9.40 -2.93
CA LYS A 159 4.26 8.94 -4.28
C LYS A 159 3.23 7.81 -4.28
N PHE A 160 3.09 7.07 -3.17
CA PHE A 160 2.04 6.07 -3.05
C PHE A 160 0.66 6.73 -3.00
N TYR A 161 -0.34 5.98 -3.42
CA TYR A 161 -1.74 6.24 -3.16
C TYR A 161 -2.21 5.39 -1.98
N ALA A 162 -3.23 5.84 -1.29
CA ALA A 162 -3.88 5.07 -0.23
C ALA A 162 -5.40 5.11 -0.40
N ASP A 163 -6.09 4.16 0.22
CA ASP A 163 -7.54 4.15 0.24
C ASP A 163 -8.11 4.72 1.55
N THR A 164 -9.43 4.69 1.71
CA THR A 164 -10.15 5.13 2.93
C THR A 164 -10.63 3.95 3.78
N ALA A 165 -10.24 2.71 3.49
CA ALA A 165 -10.71 1.51 4.17
C ALA A 165 -10.15 1.41 5.59
N SER A 166 -10.78 2.10 6.53
CA SER A 166 -10.38 2.18 7.94
C SER A 166 -11.49 1.81 8.92
N PHE A 167 -12.49 1.07 8.43
CA PHE A 167 -13.62 0.56 9.23
C PHE A 167 -14.39 1.64 10.01
N GLY A 168 -14.38 2.89 9.52
CA GLY A 168 -15.04 4.01 10.17
C GLY A 168 -14.15 4.80 11.14
N SER A 169 -12.83 4.82 10.93
CA SER A 169 -11.90 5.63 11.74
C SER A 169 -11.64 6.99 11.09
N THR A 170 -12.29 8.05 11.58
CA THR A 170 -12.05 9.43 11.14
C THR A 170 -10.59 9.86 11.37
N SER A 171 -9.97 9.44 12.48
CA SER A 171 -8.58 9.78 12.80
C SER A 171 -7.60 9.14 11.81
N ALA A 172 -7.83 7.90 11.40
CA ALA A 172 -6.99 7.23 10.40
C ALA A 172 -7.08 7.95 9.04
N ILE A 173 -8.30 8.22 8.54
CA ILE A 173 -8.50 8.93 7.26
C ILE A 173 -7.86 10.32 7.31
N ARG A 174 -7.99 11.04 8.43
CA ARG A 174 -7.34 12.34 8.64
C ARG A 174 -5.82 12.23 8.51
N ALA A 175 -5.20 11.29 9.20
CA ALA A 175 -3.76 11.08 9.13
C ALA A 175 -3.29 10.74 7.71
N GLY A 176 -4.05 9.91 6.98
CA GLY A 176 -3.79 9.63 5.57
C GLY A 176 -3.85 10.86 4.68
N LEU A 177 -4.90 11.67 4.84
CA LEU A 177 -5.06 12.92 4.09
C LEU A 177 -3.95 13.93 4.38
N GLU A 178 -3.54 14.07 5.64
CA GLU A 178 -2.43 14.95 6.05
C GLU A 178 -1.08 14.47 5.46
N PHE A 179 -0.88 13.15 5.38
CA PHE A 179 0.36 12.57 4.87
C PHE A 179 0.43 12.54 3.34
N PHE A 180 -0.58 11.98 2.67
CA PHE A 180 -0.58 11.75 1.23
C PHE A 180 -1.15 12.91 0.42
N GLY A 181 -1.96 13.76 1.05
CA GLY A 181 -2.77 14.77 0.38
C GLY A 181 -4.04 14.22 -0.29
N PRO A 182 -5.04 15.06 -0.54
CA PRO A 182 -6.34 14.65 -1.08
C PRO A 182 -6.24 14.07 -2.52
N ASP A 183 -5.21 14.39 -3.27
CA ASP A 183 -5.01 13.88 -4.64
C ASP A 183 -4.52 12.42 -4.69
N HIS A 184 -4.06 11.87 -3.55
CA HIS A 184 -3.52 10.53 -3.44
C HIS A 184 -4.38 9.58 -2.59
N ILE A 185 -5.60 9.98 -2.21
CA ILE A 185 -6.54 9.14 -1.47
C ILE A 185 -7.70 8.73 -2.39
N VAL A 186 -8.01 7.43 -2.42
CA VAL A 186 -9.15 6.88 -3.15
C VAL A 186 -10.19 6.31 -2.20
N PHE A 187 -11.46 6.48 -2.52
CA PHE A 187 -12.55 5.91 -1.73
C PHE A 187 -12.57 4.39 -1.84
N ALA A 188 -12.50 3.72 -0.70
CA ALA A 188 -12.75 2.30 -0.54
C ALA A 188 -13.19 2.01 0.90
N THR A 189 -13.80 0.85 1.15
CA THR A 189 -14.47 0.56 2.43
C THR A 189 -14.11 -0.78 3.01
N ASP A 190 -13.49 -1.66 2.23
CA ASP A 190 -13.25 -3.07 2.55
C ASP A 190 -14.56 -3.86 2.76
N MET A 191 -15.65 -3.44 2.08
CA MET A 191 -16.87 -4.25 2.05
C MET A 191 -16.61 -5.60 1.35
N PRO A 192 -17.29 -6.70 1.70
CA PRO A 192 -18.44 -6.85 2.59
C PRO A 192 -18.11 -7.40 3.99
N PHE A 193 -16.92 -7.13 4.52
CA PHE A 193 -16.41 -7.77 5.74
C PHE A 193 -16.94 -7.16 7.05
N ASP A 194 -17.86 -6.20 6.98
CA ASP A 194 -18.56 -5.67 8.16
C ASP A 194 -19.70 -6.59 8.63
N PRO A 195 -20.15 -6.44 9.89
CA PRO A 195 -21.26 -7.23 10.43
C PRO A 195 -22.56 -7.11 9.61
N GLU A 196 -22.74 -5.98 8.91
CA GLU A 196 -23.89 -5.68 8.06
C GLU A 196 -23.70 -6.19 6.62
N GLN A 197 -22.59 -6.88 6.31
CA GLN A 197 -22.26 -7.47 5.02
C GLN A 197 -22.16 -6.44 3.88
N GLY A 198 -21.59 -5.29 4.17
CA GLY A 198 -21.26 -4.24 3.19
C GLY A 198 -21.73 -2.84 3.55
N PRO A 199 -23.03 -2.61 3.81
CA PRO A 199 -23.57 -1.26 4.06
C PRO A 199 -22.89 -0.54 5.22
N GLY A 200 -22.54 -1.25 6.28
CA GLY A 200 -21.98 -0.65 7.48
C GLY A 200 -20.64 0.05 7.24
N TYR A 201 -19.71 -0.58 6.54
CA TYR A 201 -18.41 0.06 6.22
C TYR A 201 -18.57 1.23 5.25
N ILE A 202 -19.50 1.13 4.30
CA ILE A 202 -19.79 2.23 3.38
C ILE A 202 -20.30 3.45 4.15
N GLU A 203 -21.33 3.29 4.97
CA GLU A 203 -21.91 4.35 5.76
C GLU A 203 -20.92 5.00 6.72
N ARG A 204 -20.15 4.18 7.46
CA ARG A 204 -19.15 4.67 8.41
C ARG A 204 -18.05 5.44 7.69
N THR A 205 -17.57 4.98 6.55
CA THR A 205 -16.53 5.67 5.77
C THR A 205 -17.03 7.00 5.23
N LEU A 206 -18.24 7.05 4.65
CA LEU A 206 -18.85 8.29 4.19
C LEU A 206 -19.02 9.31 5.34
N LYS A 207 -19.52 8.85 6.49
CA LYS A 207 -19.66 9.69 7.69
C LYS A 207 -18.31 10.22 8.19
N CYS A 208 -17.24 9.42 8.09
CA CYS A 208 -15.90 9.89 8.43
C CYS A 208 -15.44 11.01 7.51
N ILE A 209 -15.65 10.87 6.20
CA ILE A 209 -15.28 11.90 5.21
C ILE A 209 -16.07 13.18 5.46
N ASP A 210 -17.35 13.10 5.74
CA ASP A 210 -18.18 14.26 6.09
C ASP A 210 -17.70 14.98 7.37
N ASN A 211 -17.27 14.23 8.38
CA ASN A 211 -16.73 14.78 9.63
C ASN A 211 -15.38 15.50 9.46
N LEU A 212 -14.63 15.21 8.40
CA LEU A 212 -13.34 15.84 8.12
C LEU A 212 -13.45 17.27 7.63
N LYS A 213 -14.64 17.69 7.19
CA LYS A 213 -14.92 19.06 6.69
C LYS A 213 -13.94 19.49 5.60
N LEU A 214 -13.70 18.60 4.65
CA LEU A 214 -12.91 18.88 3.46
C LEU A 214 -13.60 19.97 2.62
N THR A 215 -12.82 20.63 1.77
CA THR A 215 -13.42 21.44 0.70
C THR A 215 -14.24 20.55 -0.22
N GLU A 216 -15.23 21.09 -0.92
CA GLU A 216 -16.02 20.32 -1.89
C GLU A 216 -15.12 19.72 -3.00
N GLU A 217 -14.07 20.45 -3.40
CA GLU A 217 -13.09 19.98 -4.37
C GLU A 217 -12.34 18.75 -3.84
N ASP A 218 -11.77 18.82 -2.63
CA ASP A 218 -10.99 17.71 -2.04
C ASP A 218 -11.89 16.51 -1.75
N LYS A 219 -13.12 16.77 -1.28
CA LYS A 219 -14.11 15.71 -1.06
C LYS A 219 -14.45 14.99 -2.36
N ALA A 220 -14.66 15.72 -3.46
CA ALA A 220 -14.93 15.15 -4.77
C ALA A 220 -13.73 14.32 -5.29
N LYS A 221 -12.47 14.81 -5.08
CA LYS A 221 -11.25 14.05 -5.42
C LYS A 221 -11.23 12.71 -4.71
N VAL A 222 -11.43 12.70 -3.37
CA VAL A 222 -11.40 11.49 -2.55
C VAL A 222 -12.51 10.52 -2.93
N LEU A 223 -13.75 10.99 -3.07
CA LEU A 223 -14.91 10.12 -3.28
C LEU A 223 -14.95 9.46 -4.68
N HIS A 224 -14.47 10.15 -5.72
CA HIS A 224 -14.55 9.62 -7.08
C HIS A 224 -13.46 10.12 -8.04
N GLY A 225 -13.04 11.39 -7.95
CA GLY A 225 -12.16 12.00 -8.96
C GLY A 225 -10.83 11.31 -9.11
N ASN A 226 -10.20 10.89 -7.99
CA ASN A 226 -8.95 10.16 -8.05
C ASN A 226 -9.12 8.77 -8.65
N ALA A 227 -10.20 8.06 -8.30
CA ALA A 227 -10.50 6.76 -8.89
C ALA A 227 -10.75 6.88 -10.40
N GLN A 228 -11.54 7.88 -10.83
CA GLN A 228 -11.78 8.14 -12.25
C GLN A 228 -10.47 8.38 -13.01
N ARG A 229 -9.58 9.19 -12.46
CA ARG A 229 -8.26 9.49 -13.05
C ARG A 229 -7.36 8.26 -13.09
N LEU A 230 -7.27 7.50 -12.00
CA LEU A 230 -6.36 6.35 -11.89
C LEU A 230 -6.82 5.15 -12.73
N PHE A 231 -8.11 4.90 -12.78
CA PHE A 231 -8.69 3.72 -13.43
C PHE A 231 -9.29 4.02 -14.81
N HIS A 232 -9.25 5.28 -15.27
CA HIS A 232 -9.80 5.70 -16.56
C HIS A 232 -11.28 5.28 -16.73
N VAL A 233 -12.14 5.67 -15.80
CA VAL A 233 -13.58 5.37 -15.77
C VAL A 233 -14.42 6.62 -15.72
#